data_44dad1c9fec48c04a3a3e3b6ad512a5a
#
_entry.id   44dad1c9fec48c04a3a3e3b6ad512a5a
#
_cell.length_a   1.000
_cell.length_b   1.000
_cell.length_c   1.000
_cell.angle_alpha   90.00
_cell.angle_beta   90.00
_cell.angle_gamma   90.00
#
_symmetry.space_group_name_H-M   'P 1'
#
loop_
_entity.id
_entity.type
_entity.pdbx_description
1 polymer ?
#
loop_
_entity_poly.entity_id
_entity_poly.type
_entity_poly.pdbx_seq_one_letter_code
_entity_poly.pdbx_strand_id
1 'polypeptide(L)'
;MTTVIAAMQKEADVLLSAAEIKEEKIIYGRRTWKGSFAGTPFLLVLSGIGKSNAASAAMLCIALGADRLLNIGVAGGLTPKAPVGSVLQMERAAESDFDLSKINGTPVGTPNERDTPYFPLKSRKNAFVKGTLASADSFSDGSDAAVLAALGADVRDMEGAAIAHAACAADVPVWAFKAISDNAGQESIREYSENLQIALAALGEKLPDIFAEVNNG
;
A
#
# COMPACT_ATOMS: atom_id res chain seq x y z
N MET A 1 -16.93 -1.61 8.18
CA MET A 1 -16.26 -2.92 7.91
C MET A 1 -14.92 -2.64 7.27
N THR A 2 -13.84 -3.23 7.78
CA THR A 2 -12.50 -3.04 7.22
C THR A 2 -12.43 -3.61 5.81
N THR A 3 -12.08 -2.78 4.83
CA THR A 3 -11.89 -3.22 3.44
C THR A 3 -10.40 -3.25 3.11
N VAL A 4 -9.89 -4.46 2.87
CA VAL A 4 -8.47 -4.72 2.63
C VAL A 4 -8.21 -4.76 1.12
N ILE A 5 -7.16 -4.11 0.67
CA ILE A 5 -6.70 -4.12 -0.72
C ILE A 5 -5.28 -4.69 -0.75
N ALA A 6 -5.10 -5.77 -1.52
CA ALA A 6 -3.82 -6.37 -1.84
C ALA A 6 -3.65 -6.43 -3.36
N ALA A 7 -2.44 -6.24 -3.85
CA ALA A 7 -2.18 -6.20 -5.30
C ALA A 7 -2.04 -7.61 -5.88
N MET A 8 -1.38 -8.50 -5.17
CA MET A 8 -1.03 -9.83 -5.64
C MET A 8 -1.73 -10.93 -4.82
N GLN A 9 -1.97 -12.09 -5.47
CA GLN A 9 -2.55 -13.24 -4.78
C GLN A 9 -1.70 -13.66 -3.57
N LYS A 10 -0.36 -13.67 -3.68
CA LYS A 10 0.54 -14.02 -2.59
C LYS A 10 0.39 -13.11 -1.35
N GLU A 11 0.12 -11.84 -1.56
CA GLU A 11 -0.17 -10.89 -0.47
C GLU A 11 -1.56 -11.14 0.13
N ALA A 12 -2.56 -11.38 -0.72
CA ALA A 12 -3.90 -11.74 -0.27
C ALA A 12 -3.89 -13.03 0.55
N ASP A 13 -3.11 -14.04 0.13
CA ASP A 13 -2.98 -15.34 0.79
C ASP A 13 -2.45 -15.22 2.24
N VAL A 14 -1.69 -14.17 2.56
CA VAL A 14 -1.23 -13.89 3.93
C VAL A 14 -2.43 -13.72 4.87
N LEU A 15 -3.43 -12.96 4.47
CA LEU A 15 -4.65 -12.79 5.26
C LEU A 15 -5.59 -13.99 5.12
N LEU A 16 -5.76 -14.50 3.90
CA LEU A 16 -6.70 -15.60 3.62
C LEU A 16 -6.34 -16.88 4.38
N SER A 17 -5.05 -17.20 4.52
CA SER A 17 -4.59 -18.38 5.24
C SER A 17 -4.82 -18.33 6.75
N ALA A 18 -4.96 -17.12 7.31
CA ALA A 18 -5.14 -16.89 8.75
C ALA A 18 -6.58 -16.54 9.15
N ALA A 19 -7.48 -16.39 8.17
CA ALA A 19 -8.84 -15.88 8.37
C ALA A 19 -9.91 -16.97 8.17
N GLU A 20 -11.07 -16.76 8.77
CA GLU A 20 -12.29 -17.48 8.41
C GLU A 20 -12.93 -16.86 7.17
N ILE A 21 -12.93 -17.59 6.05
CA ILE A 21 -13.54 -17.12 4.79
C ILE A 21 -14.98 -17.61 4.71
N LYS A 22 -15.90 -16.67 4.49
CA LYS A 22 -17.36 -16.94 4.39
C LYS A 22 -17.86 -16.93 2.95
N GLU A 23 -17.23 -16.14 2.10
CA GLU A 23 -17.67 -15.95 0.72
C GLU A 23 -16.49 -15.56 -0.17
N GLU A 24 -16.43 -16.13 -1.36
CA GLU A 24 -15.57 -15.67 -2.46
C GLU A 24 -16.45 -15.31 -3.65
N LYS A 25 -16.19 -14.15 -4.26
CA LYS A 25 -16.92 -13.67 -5.45
C LYS A 25 -15.99 -12.92 -6.40
N ILE A 26 -16.42 -12.83 -7.65
CA ILE A 26 -15.86 -11.89 -8.63
C ILE A 26 -16.81 -10.70 -8.73
N ILE A 27 -16.30 -9.50 -8.47
CA ILE A 27 -17.04 -8.24 -8.58
C ILE A 27 -16.30 -7.35 -9.59
N TYR A 28 -16.94 -7.03 -10.70
CA TYR A 28 -16.34 -6.25 -11.79
C TYR A 28 -14.94 -6.73 -12.22
N GLY A 29 -14.80 -8.08 -12.36
CA GLY A 29 -13.54 -8.73 -12.76
C GLY A 29 -12.51 -8.90 -11.66
N ARG A 30 -12.76 -8.45 -10.42
CA ARG A 30 -11.85 -8.58 -9.28
C ARG A 30 -12.28 -9.69 -8.34
N ARG A 31 -11.35 -10.54 -7.95
CA ARG A 31 -11.59 -11.53 -6.88
C ARG A 31 -11.75 -10.80 -5.56
N THR A 32 -12.78 -11.19 -4.83
CA THR A 32 -13.11 -10.61 -3.52
C THR A 32 -13.46 -11.72 -2.53
N TRP A 33 -13.10 -11.51 -1.27
CA TRP A 33 -13.40 -12.44 -0.18
C TRP A 33 -14.00 -11.69 0.99
N LYS A 34 -15.12 -12.19 1.50
CA LYS A 34 -15.65 -11.77 2.80
C LYS A 34 -15.28 -12.79 3.84
N GLY A 35 -14.83 -12.32 4.99
CA GLY A 35 -14.42 -13.18 6.08
C GLY A 35 -14.31 -12.44 7.40
N SER A 36 -13.67 -13.10 8.36
CA SER A 36 -13.29 -12.49 9.63
C SER A 36 -11.87 -12.91 10.02
N PHE A 37 -11.12 -11.97 10.58
CA PHE A 37 -9.82 -12.19 11.15
C PHE A 37 -9.82 -11.72 12.61
N ALA A 38 -9.46 -12.61 13.54
CA ALA A 38 -9.54 -12.34 14.99
C ALA A 38 -10.87 -11.70 15.43
N GLY A 39 -11.99 -12.20 14.88
CA GLY A 39 -13.33 -11.69 15.16
C GLY A 39 -13.73 -10.41 14.42
N THR A 40 -12.81 -9.76 13.70
CA THR A 40 -13.08 -8.55 12.92
C THR A 40 -13.53 -8.92 11.51
N PRO A 41 -14.74 -8.52 11.07
CA PRO A 41 -15.18 -8.76 9.70
C PRO A 41 -14.42 -7.90 8.71
N PHE A 42 -14.08 -8.46 7.54
CA PHE A 42 -13.43 -7.76 6.45
C PHE A 42 -14.00 -8.12 5.07
N LEU A 43 -13.78 -7.22 4.12
CA LEU A 43 -13.81 -7.49 2.68
C LEU A 43 -12.37 -7.37 2.17
N LEU A 44 -11.83 -8.40 1.52
CA LEU A 44 -10.55 -8.35 0.82
C LEU A 44 -10.82 -8.25 -0.68
N VAL A 45 -10.10 -7.35 -1.35
CA VAL A 45 -10.17 -7.15 -2.81
C VAL A 45 -8.78 -7.29 -3.40
N LEU A 46 -8.64 -8.16 -4.40
CA LEU A 46 -7.42 -8.29 -5.19
C LEU A 46 -7.42 -7.22 -6.29
N SER A 47 -6.56 -6.21 -6.16
CA SER A 47 -6.55 -5.09 -7.11
C SER A 47 -5.87 -5.43 -8.43
N GLY A 48 -4.83 -6.26 -8.42
CA GLY A 48 -3.82 -6.32 -9.47
C GLY A 48 -2.75 -5.24 -9.26
N ILE A 49 -1.62 -5.42 -9.94
CA ILE A 49 -0.44 -4.55 -9.83
C ILE A 49 -0.67 -3.23 -10.59
N GLY A 50 -0.12 -2.14 -10.04
CA GLY A 50 -0.07 -0.83 -10.67
C GLY A 50 -1.16 0.15 -10.25
N LYS A 51 -0.88 1.43 -10.42
CA LYS A 51 -1.69 2.56 -9.90
C LYS A 51 -3.11 2.56 -10.43
N SER A 52 -3.32 2.32 -11.72
CA SER A 52 -4.67 2.27 -12.33
C SER A 52 -5.53 1.15 -11.75
N ASN A 53 -4.94 -0.03 -11.54
CA ASN A 53 -5.60 -1.15 -10.89
C ASN A 53 -5.95 -0.83 -9.44
N ALA A 54 -5.01 -0.26 -8.71
CA ALA A 54 -5.14 0.08 -7.31
C ALA A 54 -6.22 1.15 -7.07
N ALA A 55 -6.19 2.26 -7.83
CA ALA A 55 -7.18 3.33 -7.74
C ALA A 55 -8.60 2.83 -8.08
N SER A 56 -8.74 2.04 -9.16
CA SER A 56 -10.05 1.50 -9.54
C SER A 56 -10.58 0.49 -8.53
N ALA A 57 -9.71 -0.30 -7.87
CA ALA A 57 -10.10 -1.17 -6.77
C ALA A 57 -10.54 -0.37 -5.54
N ALA A 58 -9.81 0.68 -5.16
CA ALA A 58 -10.17 1.56 -4.05
C ALA A 58 -11.54 2.22 -4.29
N MET A 59 -11.78 2.77 -5.48
CA MET A 59 -13.08 3.36 -5.82
C MET A 59 -14.21 2.35 -5.86
N LEU A 60 -13.95 1.11 -6.32
CA LEU A 60 -14.94 0.03 -6.21
C LEU A 60 -15.28 -0.27 -4.75
N CYS A 61 -14.30 -0.40 -3.87
CA CYS A 61 -14.52 -0.62 -2.44
C CYS A 61 -15.38 0.49 -1.83
N ILE A 62 -15.07 1.75 -2.15
CA ILE A 62 -15.82 2.92 -1.68
C ILE A 62 -17.27 2.90 -2.19
N ALA A 63 -17.47 2.60 -3.47
CA ALA A 63 -18.79 2.46 -4.08
C ALA A 63 -19.62 1.31 -3.47
N LEU A 64 -18.95 0.27 -2.97
CA LEU A 64 -19.57 -0.84 -2.22
C LEU A 64 -19.80 -0.50 -0.74
N GLY A 65 -19.54 0.73 -0.30
CA GLY A 65 -19.81 1.21 1.05
C GLY A 65 -18.67 0.97 2.05
N ALA A 66 -17.41 0.90 1.58
CA ALA A 66 -16.27 0.89 2.49
C ALA A 66 -16.21 2.19 3.29
N ASP A 67 -16.18 2.09 4.62
CA ASP A 67 -16.01 3.23 5.53
C ASP A 67 -14.54 3.47 5.91
N ARG A 68 -13.67 2.54 5.57
CA ARG A 68 -12.22 2.59 5.75
C ARG A 68 -11.51 1.61 4.82
N LEU A 69 -10.31 1.97 4.38
CA LEU A 69 -9.46 1.13 3.54
C LEU A 69 -8.18 0.73 4.28
N LEU A 70 -7.72 -0.49 4.03
CA LEU A 70 -6.44 -1.00 4.50
C LEU A 70 -5.66 -1.55 3.31
N ASN A 71 -4.57 -0.91 2.94
CA ASN A 71 -3.62 -1.45 1.96
C ASN A 71 -2.52 -2.25 2.67
N ILE A 72 -2.38 -3.50 2.30
CA ILE A 72 -1.28 -4.37 2.73
C ILE A 72 -0.54 -4.90 1.51
N GLY A 73 0.76 -5.14 1.64
CA GLY A 73 1.56 -5.73 0.58
C GLY A 73 3.04 -5.65 0.86
N VAL A 74 3.83 -6.07 -0.13
CA VAL A 74 5.29 -5.96 -0.09
C VAL A 74 5.75 -4.70 -0.80
N ALA A 75 6.98 -4.26 -0.49
CA ALA A 75 7.56 -3.04 -1.06
C ALA A 75 9.09 -3.05 -0.95
N GLY A 76 9.76 -2.20 -1.72
CA GLY A 76 11.18 -1.95 -1.60
C GLY A 76 11.50 -0.90 -0.55
N GLY A 77 12.52 -1.14 0.28
CA GLY A 77 13.05 -0.20 1.25
C GLY A 77 14.06 0.75 0.64
N LEU A 78 14.00 2.03 0.99
CA LEU A 78 14.85 3.09 0.45
C LEU A 78 15.80 3.67 1.49
N THR A 79 15.50 3.48 2.77
CA THR A 79 16.27 4.06 3.88
C THR A 79 16.59 3.01 4.94
N PRO A 80 17.54 3.27 5.85
CA PRO A 80 17.84 2.36 6.95
C PRO A 80 16.66 2.06 7.90
N LYS A 81 15.57 2.83 7.82
CA LYS A 81 14.33 2.55 8.58
C LYS A 81 13.56 1.36 8.03
N ALA A 82 13.78 1.00 6.76
CA ALA A 82 13.04 -0.01 6.03
C ALA A 82 13.95 -1.19 5.60
N PRO A 83 14.55 -1.94 6.53
CA PRO A 83 15.36 -3.10 6.17
C PRO A 83 14.47 -4.26 5.70
N VAL A 84 15.01 -5.12 4.83
CA VAL A 84 14.32 -6.34 4.36
C VAL A 84 13.83 -7.16 5.55
N GLY A 85 12.59 -7.66 5.47
CA GLY A 85 11.92 -8.40 6.53
C GLY A 85 11.24 -7.54 7.60
N SER A 86 11.34 -6.19 7.53
CA SER A 86 10.58 -5.30 8.41
C SER A 86 9.19 -5.00 7.87
N VAL A 87 8.26 -4.60 8.76
CA VAL A 87 6.93 -4.09 8.39
C VAL A 87 6.79 -2.67 8.91
N LEU A 88 6.52 -1.73 8.00
CA LEU A 88 6.32 -0.33 8.31
C LEU A 88 4.86 0.08 8.13
N GLN A 89 4.42 1.04 8.95
CA GLN A 89 3.18 1.79 8.74
C GLN A 89 3.47 3.08 7.99
N MET A 90 2.76 3.33 6.91
CA MET A 90 2.90 4.55 6.14
C MET A 90 2.06 5.68 6.72
N GLU A 91 2.62 6.90 6.77
CA GLU A 91 1.93 8.10 7.25
C GLU A 91 1.43 8.99 6.11
N ARG A 92 2.06 8.90 4.96
CA ARG A 92 1.72 9.62 3.74
C ARG A 92 2.24 8.87 2.53
N ALA A 93 1.62 9.13 1.37
CA ALA A 93 2.03 8.54 0.10
C ALA A 93 2.11 9.61 -0.99
N ALA A 94 2.96 9.40 -2.00
CA ALA A 94 3.09 10.25 -3.18
C ALA A 94 3.27 9.41 -4.45
N GLU A 95 2.76 9.89 -5.58
CA GLU A 95 2.95 9.26 -6.89
C GLU A 95 4.26 9.77 -7.51
N SER A 96 5.34 8.99 -7.43
CA SER A 96 6.68 9.46 -7.78
C SER A 96 6.96 9.59 -9.29
N ASP A 97 6.10 9.07 -10.13
CA ASP A 97 6.15 9.15 -11.59
C ASP A 97 5.12 10.13 -12.20
N PHE A 98 4.39 10.87 -11.36
CA PHE A 98 3.49 11.94 -11.81
C PHE A 98 4.26 13.27 -11.84
N ASP A 99 4.45 13.86 -13.02
CA ASP A 99 5.31 15.05 -13.18
C ASP A 99 4.65 16.16 -14.02
N LEU A 100 4.26 17.23 -13.38
CA LEU A 100 3.82 18.48 -13.99
C LEU A 100 4.86 19.62 -13.85
N SER A 101 6.07 19.34 -13.35
CA SER A 101 7.08 20.35 -13.05
C SER A 101 7.43 21.25 -14.22
N LYS A 102 7.43 20.69 -15.43
CA LYS A 102 7.69 21.45 -16.68
C LYS A 102 6.51 22.31 -17.15
N ILE A 103 5.30 22.05 -16.63
CA ILE A 103 4.07 22.76 -17.00
C ILE A 103 3.80 23.91 -16.05
N ASN A 104 3.85 23.63 -14.74
CA ASN A 104 3.44 24.58 -13.70
C ASN A 104 4.47 24.81 -12.60
N GLY A 105 5.65 24.15 -12.67
CA GLY A 105 6.72 24.31 -11.69
C GLY A 105 6.49 23.59 -10.36
N THR A 106 5.43 22.78 -10.24
CA THR A 106 5.16 22.03 -9.00
C THR A 106 6.17 20.89 -8.81
N PRO A 107 6.47 20.49 -7.56
CA PRO A 107 7.28 19.31 -7.30
C PRO A 107 6.66 18.04 -7.93
N VAL A 108 7.51 17.10 -8.37
CA VAL A 108 7.07 15.78 -8.83
C VAL A 108 6.15 15.13 -7.79
N GLY A 109 5.12 14.44 -8.24
CA GLY A 109 4.10 13.83 -7.39
C GLY A 109 2.94 14.74 -7.04
N THR A 110 2.95 16.02 -7.45
CA THR A 110 1.89 16.99 -7.12
C THR A 110 0.82 17.03 -8.19
N PRO A 111 -0.39 16.49 -7.95
CA PRO A 111 -1.53 16.64 -8.86
C PRO A 111 -1.93 18.11 -9.02
N ASN A 112 -2.52 18.47 -10.17
CA ASN A 112 -2.85 19.86 -10.49
C ASN A 112 -3.85 20.51 -9.51
N GLU A 113 -4.71 19.69 -8.90
CA GLU A 113 -5.73 20.12 -7.92
C GLU A 113 -5.21 20.16 -6.47
N ARG A 114 -3.90 20.02 -6.25
CA ARG A 114 -3.28 19.98 -4.92
C ARG A 114 -2.05 20.88 -4.81
N ASP A 115 -1.77 21.34 -3.60
CA ASP A 115 -0.58 22.15 -3.29
C ASP A 115 0.60 21.30 -2.77
N THR A 116 0.42 19.97 -2.67
CA THR A 116 1.41 19.04 -2.10
C THR A 116 1.38 17.69 -2.80
N PRO A 117 2.52 17.01 -2.96
CA PRO A 117 2.56 15.66 -3.53
C PRO A 117 1.97 14.58 -2.61
N TYR A 118 1.73 14.90 -1.33
CA TYR A 118 1.41 13.87 -0.35
C TYR A 118 -0.10 13.69 -0.14
N PHE A 119 -0.55 12.44 -0.19
CA PHE A 119 -1.84 11.99 0.29
C PHE A 119 -1.68 11.47 1.72
N PRO A 120 -2.47 11.96 2.70
CA PRO A 120 -2.35 11.53 4.09
C PRO A 120 -2.83 10.08 4.25
N LEU A 121 -2.11 9.33 5.08
CA LEU A 121 -2.50 8.01 5.54
C LEU A 121 -2.76 8.06 7.04
N LYS A 122 -3.73 7.31 7.50
CA LYS A 122 -4.03 7.22 8.92
C LYS A 122 -2.92 6.49 9.65
N SER A 123 -2.39 7.14 10.66
CA SER A 123 -1.42 6.56 11.58
C SER A 123 -1.59 7.18 12.96
N ARG A 124 -1.21 6.45 13.98
CA ARG A 124 -1.13 6.96 15.34
C ARG A 124 0.13 6.44 16.01
N LYS A 125 0.44 6.95 17.21
CA LYS A 125 1.59 6.47 17.97
C LYS A 125 1.37 5.01 18.39
N ASN A 126 2.17 4.11 17.83
CA ASN A 126 2.18 2.67 18.09
C ASN A 126 3.60 2.12 17.92
N ALA A 127 3.76 0.78 17.92
CA ALA A 127 5.06 0.11 17.81
C ALA A 127 5.63 0.05 16.38
N PHE A 128 4.83 0.39 15.34
CA PHE A 128 5.34 0.35 13.97
C PHE A 128 6.28 1.52 13.68
N VAL A 129 7.37 1.24 12.99
CA VAL A 129 8.20 2.28 12.36
C VAL A 129 7.36 2.98 11.30
N LYS A 130 7.44 4.31 11.27
CA LYS A 130 6.68 5.15 10.33
C LYS A 130 7.51 5.50 9.10
N GLY A 131 6.85 5.55 7.94
CA GLY A 131 7.51 5.88 6.69
C GLY A 131 6.66 6.69 5.73
N THR A 132 7.32 7.31 4.76
CA THR A 132 6.74 7.93 3.57
C THR A 132 6.79 6.93 2.44
N LEU A 133 5.63 6.69 1.80
CA LEU A 133 5.50 5.78 0.65
C LEU A 133 5.58 6.56 -0.66
N ALA A 134 6.34 6.05 -1.62
CA ALA A 134 6.30 6.49 -3.01
C ALA A 134 5.78 5.35 -3.90
N SER A 135 4.87 5.65 -4.84
CA SER A 135 4.36 4.66 -5.78
C SER A 135 4.60 5.09 -7.22
N ALA A 136 4.98 4.13 -8.09
CA ALA A 136 5.13 4.34 -9.53
C ALA A 136 4.77 3.07 -10.31
N ASP A 137 4.35 3.23 -11.58
CA ASP A 137 3.98 2.13 -12.47
C ASP A 137 5.20 1.44 -13.12
N SER A 138 6.30 1.33 -12.37
CA SER A 138 7.50 0.59 -12.79
C SER A 138 8.13 -0.11 -11.59
N PHE A 139 8.81 -1.22 -11.82
CA PHE A 139 9.67 -1.80 -10.80
C PHE A 139 10.95 -0.95 -10.67
N SER A 140 11.45 -0.73 -9.44
CA SER A 140 12.61 0.14 -9.23
C SER A 140 13.89 -0.51 -9.76
N ASP A 141 14.67 0.29 -10.48
CA ASP A 141 16.03 -0.03 -10.91
C ASP A 141 17.06 1.01 -10.39
N GLY A 142 16.58 1.91 -9.52
CA GLY A 142 17.37 3.00 -8.95
C GLY A 142 17.44 4.27 -9.83
N SER A 143 16.85 4.27 -11.02
CA SER A 143 16.86 5.44 -11.91
C SER A 143 16.04 6.63 -11.37
N ASP A 144 15.08 6.36 -10.49
CA ASP A 144 14.19 7.34 -9.83
C ASP A 144 14.72 7.83 -8.46
N ALA A 145 15.94 7.44 -8.06
CA ALA A 145 16.48 7.74 -6.73
C ALA A 145 16.45 9.23 -6.35
N ALA A 146 16.70 10.12 -7.31
CA ALA A 146 16.66 11.58 -7.08
C ALA A 146 15.25 12.07 -6.72
N VAL A 147 14.22 11.57 -7.41
CA VAL A 147 12.82 11.90 -7.14
C VAL A 147 12.38 11.32 -5.78
N LEU A 148 12.74 10.08 -5.51
CA LEU A 148 12.43 9.41 -4.23
C LEU A 148 13.05 10.14 -3.05
N ALA A 149 14.32 10.60 -3.19
CA ALA A 149 15.00 11.41 -2.18
C ALA A 149 14.32 12.78 -1.99
N ALA A 150 13.93 13.46 -3.07
CA ALA A 150 13.20 14.73 -3.01
C ALA A 150 11.83 14.61 -2.31
N LEU A 151 11.15 13.47 -2.48
CA LEU A 151 9.91 13.15 -1.78
C LEU A 151 10.14 12.68 -0.34
N GLY A 152 11.39 12.47 0.09
CA GLY A 152 11.71 11.90 1.40
C GLY A 152 11.07 10.52 1.60
N ALA A 153 11.04 9.72 0.53
CA ALA A 153 10.44 8.39 0.55
C ALA A 153 11.33 7.42 1.35
N ASP A 154 10.70 6.65 2.22
CA ASP A 154 11.33 5.56 2.96
C ASP A 154 11.07 4.19 2.31
N VAL A 155 9.96 4.10 1.56
CA VAL A 155 9.46 2.85 0.96
C VAL A 155 8.90 3.12 -0.43
N ARG A 156 9.06 2.17 -1.35
CA ARG A 156 8.54 2.25 -2.73
C ARG A 156 7.73 1.02 -3.09
N ASP A 157 6.54 1.26 -3.65
CA ASP A 157 5.65 0.23 -4.22
C ASP A 157 5.08 0.66 -5.57
N MET A 158 4.02 -0.03 -6.03
CA MET A 158 3.34 0.28 -7.29
C MET A 158 1.85 0.65 -7.11
N GLU A 159 1.32 0.77 -5.88
CA GLU A 159 -0.14 0.88 -5.64
C GLU A 159 -0.56 1.90 -4.58
N GLY A 160 0.17 1.97 -3.48
CA GLY A 160 -0.32 2.58 -2.25
C GLY A 160 -0.68 4.05 -2.37
N ALA A 161 0.08 4.83 -3.16
CA ALA A 161 -0.24 6.23 -3.39
C ALA A 161 -1.54 6.41 -4.18
N ALA A 162 -1.81 5.54 -5.16
CA ALA A 162 -3.04 5.60 -5.95
C ALA A 162 -4.28 5.20 -5.12
N ILE A 163 -4.13 4.27 -4.18
CA ILE A 163 -5.19 3.95 -3.20
C ILE A 163 -5.43 5.16 -2.30
N ALA A 164 -4.36 5.79 -1.79
CA ALA A 164 -4.45 6.98 -0.95
C ALA A 164 -5.08 8.16 -1.68
N HIS A 165 -4.74 8.36 -2.96
CA HIS A 165 -5.33 9.37 -3.83
C HIS A 165 -6.86 9.18 -3.97
N ALA A 166 -7.30 7.98 -4.36
CA ALA A 166 -8.70 7.65 -4.49
C ALA A 166 -9.47 7.81 -3.16
N ALA A 167 -8.89 7.37 -2.05
CA ALA A 167 -9.46 7.50 -0.72
C ALA A 167 -9.58 8.96 -0.29
N CYS A 168 -8.55 9.78 -0.56
CA CYS A 168 -8.54 11.21 -0.27
C CYS A 168 -9.63 11.96 -1.05
N ALA A 169 -9.81 11.62 -2.35
CA ALA A 169 -10.85 12.22 -3.19
C ALA A 169 -12.28 11.91 -2.70
N ALA A 170 -12.46 10.79 -2.00
CA ALA A 170 -13.74 10.34 -1.45
C ALA A 170 -13.91 10.61 0.04
N ASP A 171 -12.95 11.24 0.70
CA ASP A 171 -12.90 11.49 2.15
C ASP A 171 -13.04 10.19 2.99
N VAL A 172 -12.44 9.09 2.50
CA VAL A 172 -12.43 7.80 3.19
C VAL A 172 -11.06 7.58 3.84
N PRO A 173 -10.99 7.26 5.15
CA PRO A 173 -9.73 7.01 5.82
C PRO A 173 -9.05 5.75 5.28
N VAL A 174 -7.72 5.83 5.10
CA VAL A 174 -6.92 4.72 4.60
C VAL A 174 -5.66 4.52 5.44
N TRP A 175 -5.37 3.27 5.75
CA TRP A 175 -4.13 2.79 6.36
C TRP A 175 -3.31 2.03 5.34
N ALA A 176 -1.99 2.12 5.42
CA ALA A 176 -1.10 1.30 4.61
C ALA A 176 0.04 0.71 5.45
N PHE A 177 0.26 -0.60 5.28
CA PHE A 177 1.36 -1.33 5.89
C PHE A 177 2.13 -2.08 4.82
N LYS A 178 3.45 -1.93 4.82
CA LYS A 178 4.32 -2.52 3.81
C LYS A 178 5.41 -3.38 4.46
N ALA A 179 5.52 -4.62 4.00
CA ALA A 179 6.60 -5.52 4.34
C ALA A 179 7.73 -5.41 3.31
N ILE A 180 8.95 -5.28 3.77
CA ILE A 180 10.08 -4.94 2.89
C ILE A 180 10.69 -6.21 2.31
N SER A 181 10.73 -6.31 0.97
CA SER A 181 11.25 -7.44 0.21
C SER A 181 12.61 -7.19 -0.44
N ASP A 182 12.95 -5.93 -0.73
CA ASP A 182 14.16 -5.54 -1.47
C ASP A 182 14.58 -4.11 -1.12
N ASN A 183 15.70 -3.65 -1.67
CA ASN A 183 16.24 -2.32 -1.41
C ASN A 183 15.91 -1.29 -2.52
N ALA A 184 14.95 -1.60 -3.39
CA ALA A 184 14.49 -0.73 -4.48
C ALA A 184 15.64 -0.17 -5.38
N GLY A 185 16.72 -0.92 -5.52
CA GLY A 185 17.91 -0.54 -6.30
C GLY A 185 18.08 -1.41 -7.54
N GLN A 186 19.30 -1.41 -8.10
CA GLN A 186 19.62 -2.18 -9.32
C GLN A 186 19.44 -3.69 -9.17
N GLU A 187 19.62 -4.23 -7.95
CA GLU A 187 19.47 -5.65 -7.63
C GLU A 187 18.05 -6.02 -7.15
N SER A 188 17.12 -5.07 -7.14
CA SER A 188 15.81 -5.23 -6.50
C SER A 188 14.99 -6.42 -7.04
N ILE A 189 15.09 -6.76 -8.34
CA ILE A 189 14.39 -7.91 -8.92
C ILE A 189 14.89 -9.23 -8.31
N ARG A 190 16.22 -9.36 -8.14
CA ARG A 190 16.84 -10.52 -7.53
C ARG A 190 16.48 -10.60 -6.04
N GLU A 191 16.67 -9.50 -5.32
CA GLU A 191 16.37 -9.40 -3.88
C GLU A 191 14.90 -9.68 -3.61
N TYR A 192 13.97 -9.10 -4.39
CA TYR A 192 12.54 -9.40 -4.31
C TYR A 192 12.27 -10.90 -4.45
N SER A 193 12.88 -11.57 -5.45
CA SER A 193 12.68 -12.99 -5.68
C SER A 193 13.18 -13.85 -4.52
N GLU A 194 14.31 -13.47 -3.91
CA GLU A 194 14.94 -14.16 -2.79
C GLU A 194 14.19 -13.94 -1.48
N ASN A 195 13.70 -12.72 -1.22
CA ASN A 195 13.20 -12.30 0.09
C ASN A 195 11.66 -12.19 0.17
N LEU A 196 10.93 -12.40 -0.93
CA LEU A 196 9.47 -12.28 -0.95
C LEU A 196 8.81 -13.09 0.18
N GLN A 197 9.25 -14.33 0.41
CA GLN A 197 8.68 -15.18 1.45
C GLN A 197 8.97 -14.64 2.86
N ILE A 198 10.13 -14.04 3.07
CA ILE A 198 10.50 -13.39 4.34
C ILE A 198 9.57 -12.20 4.60
N ALA A 199 9.36 -11.35 3.59
CA ALA A 199 8.46 -10.20 3.71
C ALA A 199 7.00 -10.62 3.97
N LEU A 200 6.50 -11.62 3.23
CA LEU A 200 5.14 -12.14 3.42
C LEU A 200 4.94 -12.78 4.80
N ALA A 201 5.94 -13.52 5.31
CA ALA A 201 5.91 -14.07 6.66
C ALA A 201 5.86 -12.95 7.72
N ALA A 202 6.73 -11.94 7.58
CA ALA A 202 6.74 -10.78 8.47
C ALA A 202 5.40 -10.02 8.46
N LEU A 203 4.78 -9.86 7.27
CA LEU A 203 3.45 -9.27 7.16
C LEU A 203 2.41 -10.10 7.92
N GLY A 204 2.44 -11.44 7.76
CA GLY A 204 1.54 -12.36 8.46
C GLY A 204 1.64 -12.27 9.98
N GLU A 205 2.86 -12.23 10.52
CA GLU A 205 3.10 -12.07 11.95
C GLU A 205 2.52 -10.76 12.51
N LYS A 206 2.46 -9.70 11.68
CA LYS A 206 1.97 -8.37 12.07
C LYS A 206 0.47 -8.16 11.82
N LEU A 207 -0.24 -9.08 11.19
CA LEU A 207 -1.70 -8.92 10.93
C LEU A 207 -2.51 -8.60 12.20
N PRO A 208 -2.30 -9.23 13.38
CA PRO A 208 -3.05 -8.88 14.58
C PRO A 208 -2.87 -7.42 14.99
N ASP A 209 -1.63 -6.92 14.96
CA ASP A 209 -1.30 -5.54 15.31
C ASP A 209 -1.89 -4.56 14.28
N ILE A 210 -1.85 -4.91 12.99
CA ILE A 210 -2.41 -4.13 11.88
C ILE A 210 -3.93 -3.99 12.03
N PHE A 211 -4.64 -5.09 12.25
CA PHE A 211 -6.09 -5.04 12.43
C PHE A 211 -6.49 -4.29 13.72
N ALA A 212 -5.72 -4.44 14.79
CA ALA A 212 -5.93 -3.67 16.02
C ALA A 212 -5.77 -2.15 15.78
N GLU A 213 -4.77 -1.75 14.99
CA GLU A 213 -4.54 -0.35 14.62
C GLU A 213 -5.70 0.24 13.83
N VAL A 214 -6.17 -0.48 12.80
CA VAL A 214 -7.29 -0.02 11.93
C VAL A 214 -8.61 0.04 12.68
N ASN A 215 -8.87 -0.90 13.59
CA ASN A 215 -10.15 -0.95 14.32
C ASN A 215 -10.26 0.12 15.41
N ASN A 216 -9.15 0.55 15.96
CA ASN A 216 -9.10 1.53 17.03
C ASN A 216 -8.84 2.98 16.54
N GLY A 217 -8.57 3.19 15.25
CA GLY A 217 -8.37 4.48 14.59
C GLY A 217 -9.56 4.92 13.82
#